data_94e4382c6621b1042ece962c349f3c90
#
_entry.id   94e4382c6621b1042ece962c349f3c90
#
_cell.length_a   1.000
_cell.length_b   1.000
_cell.length_c   1.000
_cell.angle_alpha   90.00
_cell.angle_beta   90.00
_cell.angle_gamma   90.00
#
_symmetry.space_group_name_H-M   'P 1'
#
loop_
_entity.id
_entity.type
_entity.pdbx_description
1 polymer ?
#
loop_
_entity_poly.entity_id
_entity_poly.type
_entity_poly.pdbx_seq_one_letter_code
_entity_poly.pdbx_strand_id
1 'polypeptide(L)'
;MLWYQGESNAGHPGLYHKQLSQLVTSWRTLWNDELPFAWVQLPNFTSPGEGWPRVRESMLMTLALPKTGMAITIDLGDAKDIHPKNKQDVGKR
;
A
#
# COMPACT_ATOMS: atom_id res chain seq x y z
N MET A 1 -9.64 9.31 -0.64
CA MET A 1 -9.20 8.44 0.48
C MET A 1 -7.70 8.20 0.38
N LEU A 2 -6.99 8.31 1.50
CA LEU A 2 -5.55 8.01 1.57
C LEU A 2 -5.32 6.84 2.52
N TRP A 3 -4.51 5.87 2.07
CA TRP A 3 -4.26 4.63 2.82
C TRP A 3 -2.76 4.37 2.94
N TYR A 4 -2.29 4.13 4.15
CA TYR A 4 -0.89 3.77 4.39
C TYR A 4 -0.82 2.64 5.41
N GLN A 5 -0.73 1.40 4.94
CA GLN A 5 -0.69 0.18 5.75
C GLN A 5 -0.29 -1.01 4.86
N GLY A 6 0.15 -2.10 5.45
CA GLY A 6 0.43 -3.37 4.74
C GLY A 6 1.58 -4.17 5.34
N GLU A 7 2.29 -3.61 6.31
CA GLU A 7 3.50 -4.17 6.90
C GLU A 7 3.27 -5.57 7.49
N SER A 8 2.27 -5.71 8.33
CA SER A 8 1.93 -7.00 8.94
C SER A 8 1.40 -8.03 7.93
N ASN A 9 0.92 -7.57 6.76
CA ASN A 9 0.43 -8.46 5.71
C ASN A 9 1.57 -9.18 4.97
N ALA A 10 2.83 -8.79 5.19
CA ALA A 10 3.99 -9.50 4.65
C ALA A 10 4.07 -10.97 5.08
N GLY A 11 3.43 -11.34 6.20
CA GLY A 11 3.27 -12.74 6.61
C GLY A 11 2.33 -13.56 5.70
N HIS A 12 1.37 -12.91 5.05
CA HIS A 12 0.39 -13.55 4.15
C HIS A 12 0.17 -12.71 2.88
N PRO A 13 1.22 -12.42 2.10
CA PRO A 13 1.18 -11.42 1.04
C PRO A 13 0.21 -11.77 -0.10
N GLY A 14 -0.05 -13.05 -0.34
CA GLY A 14 -0.98 -13.51 -1.38
C GLY A 14 -2.43 -13.09 -1.17
N LEU A 15 -2.81 -12.70 0.04
CA LEU A 15 -4.16 -12.22 0.35
C LEU A 15 -4.30 -10.70 0.18
N TYR A 16 -3.19 -9.96 0.21
CA TYR A 16 -3.23 -8.50 0.32
C TYR A 16 -3.89 -7.82 -0.89
N HIS A 17 -3.67 -8.32 -2.09
CA HIS A 17 -4.33 -7.80 -3.29
C HIS A 17 -5.86 -7.87 -3.17
N LYS A 18 -6.39 -9.01 -2.73
CA LYS A 18 -7.84 -9.18 -2.50
C LYS A 18 -8.35 -8.26 -1.39
N GLN A 19 -7.62 -8.17 -0.30
CA GLN A 19 -8.00 -7.35 0.86
C GLN A 19 -8.02 -5.86 0.51
N LEU A 20 -7.00 -5.34 -0.18
CA LEU A 20 -6.95 -3.94 -0.58
C LEU A 20 -8.04 -3.62 -1.62
N SER A 21 -8.24 -4.49 -2.60
CA SER A 21 -9.33 -4.34 -3.58
C SER A 21 -10.69 -4.33 -2.90
N GLN A 22 -10.92 -5.23 -1.96
CA GLN A 22 -12.17 -5.30 -1.20
C GLN A 22 -12.38 -4.05 -0.32
N LEU A 23 -11.32 -3.55 0.30
CA LEU A 23 -11.38 -2.30 1.08
C LEU A 23 -11.90 -1.15 0.21
N VAL A 24 -11.28 -0.93 -0.94
CA VAL A 24 -11.65 0.14 -1.88
C VAL A 24 -13.10 -0.02 -2.35
N THR A 25 -13.48 -1.21 -2.80
CA THR A 25 -14.83 -1.46 -3.34
C THR A 25 -15.90 -1.37 -2.25
N SER A 26 -15.64 -1.89 -1.05
CA SER A 26 -16.59 -1.84 0.07
C SER A 26 -16.87 -0.42 0.51
N TRP A 27 -15.84 0.42 0.59
CA TRP A 27 -16.02 1.83 1.00
C TRP A 27 -16.77 2.63 -0.06
N ARG A 28 -16.49 2.40 -1.35
CA ARG A 28 -17.25 2.99 -2.45
C ARG A 28 -18.73 2.60 -2.41
N THR A 29 -19.00 1.33 -2.13
CA THR A 29 -20.38 0.84 -1.96
C THR A 29 -21.05 1.49 -0.76
N LEU A 30 -20.38 1.52 0.39
CA LEU A 30 -20.91 2.10 1.63
C LEU A 30 -21.30 3.58 1.46
N TRP A 31 -20.48 4.36 0.77
CA TRP A 31 -20.73 5.79 0.55
C TRP A 31 -21.47 6.08 -0.75
N ASN A 32 -21.80 5.06 -1.51
CA ASN A 32 -22.46 5.19 -2.82
C ASN A 32 -21.78 6.22 -3.72
N ASP A 33 -20.44 6.19 -3.75
CA ASP A 33 -19.60 7.11 -4.50
C ASP A 33 -18.32 6.41 -4.96
N GLU A 34 -17.92 6.62 -6.21
CA GLU A 34 -16.66 6.14 -6.74
C GLU A 34 -15.49 7.02 -6.30
N LEU A 35 -15.30 7.10 -4.98
CA LEU A 35 -14.28 7.92 -4.35
C LEU A 35 -12.88 7.64 -4.92
N PRO A 36 -12.10 8.68 -5.27
CA PRO A 36 -10.68 8.51 -5.55
C PRO A 36 -9.96 7.91 -4.34
N PHE A 37 -9.16 6.89 -4.58
CA PHE A 37 -8.43 6.16 -3.55
C PHE A 37 -6.94 6.11 -3.89
N ALA A 38 -6.09 6.53 -2.95
CA ALA A 38 -4.65 6.44 -3.13
C ALA A 38 -4.00 5.78 -1.91
N TRP A 39 -2.91 5.07 -2.16
CA TRP A 39 -2.13 4.43 -1.10
C TRP A 39 -0.64 4.68 -1.24
N VAL A 40 0.06 4.51 -0.13
CA VAL A 40 1.53 4.55 -0.09
C VAL A 40 2.04 3.12 -0.21
N GLN A 41 2.91 2.87 -1.20
CA GLN A 41 3.62 1.60 -1.30
C GLN A 41 4.58 1.45 -0.12
N LEU A 42 4.75 0.21 0.38
CA LEU A 42 5.69 -0.06 1.47
C LEU A 42 7.11 0.40 1.13
N PRO A 43 7.76 1.14 2.04
CA PRO A 43 9.10 1.70 1.82
C PRO A 43 10.19 0.64 1.87
N ASN A 44 11.45 1.08 1.84
CA ASN A 44 12.60 0.21 2.07
C ASN A 44 12.55 -0.37 3.49
N PHE A 45 12.69 -1.69 3.57
CA PHE A 45 12.81 -2.43 4.82
C PHE A 45 13.37 -3.84 4.56
N THR A 46 14.33 -4.27 5.37
CA THR A 46 14.86 -5.64 5.30
C THR A 46 13.93 -6.57 6.07
N SER A 47 13.06 -7.24 5.33
CA SER A 47 12.15 -8.26 5.85
C SER A 47 12.63 -9.65 5.43
N PRO A 48 12.52 -10.68 6.30
CA PRO A 48 12.83 -12.04 5.90
C PRO A 48 11.89 -12.53 4.79
N GLY A 49 12.45 -13.26 3.82
CA GLY A 49 11.69 -13.85 2.72
C GLY A 49 11.14 -12.84 1.71
N GLU A 50 10.14 -13.27 0.94
CA GLU A 50 9.58 -12.49 -0.18
C GLU A 50 8.30 -11.71 0.18
N GLY A 51 7.87 -11.75 1.42
CA GLY A 51 6.58 -11.16 1.81
C GLY A 51 6.48 -9.67 1.51
N TRP A 52 7.53 -8.90 1.81
CA TRP A 52 7.56 -7.47 1.61
C TRP A 52 7.47 -7.06 0.12
N PRO A 53 8.29 -7.61 -0.79
CA PRO A 53 8.12 -7.37 -2.22
C PRO A 53 6.75 -7.79 -2.76
N ARG A 54 6.20 -8.92 -2.28
CA ARG A 54 4.88 -9.39 -2.72
C ARG A 54 3.73 -8.49 -2.26
N VAL A 55 3.82 -7.87 -1.09
CA VAL A 55 2.83 -6.85 -0.69
C VAL A 55 2.92 -5.64 -1.62
N ARG A 56 4.13 -5.18 -1.97
CA ARG A 56 4.31 -4.09 -2.94
C ARG A 56 3.74 -4.43 -4.31
N GLU A 57 3.94 -5.66 -4.77
CA GLU A 57 3.35 -6.17 -6.02
C GLU A 57 1.81 -6.16 -5.94
N SER A 58 1.24 -6.64 -4.85
CA SER A 58 -0.21 -6.62 -4.60
C SER A 58 -0.78 -5.20 -4.64
N MET A 59 -0.07 -4.22 -4.09
CA MET A 59 -0.42 -2.81 -4.16
C MET A 59 -0.41 -2.30 -5.61
N LEU A 60 0.60 -2.67 -6.40
CA LEU A 60 0.68 -2.33 -7.82
C LEU A 60 -0.47 -2.94 -8.62
N MET A 61 -0.77 -4.22 -8.42
CA MET A 61 -1.87 -4.91 -9.10
C MET A 61 -3.23 -4.26 -8.82
N THR A 62 -3.43 -3.71 -7.62
CA THR A 62 -4.68 -3.05 -7.23
C THR A 62 -4.94 -1.75 -8.00
N LEU A 63 -3.94 -1.16 -8.64
CA LEU A 63 -4.11 -0.01 -9.54
C LEU A 63 -4.98 -0.31 -10.78
N ALA A 64 -5.32 -1.57 -11.03
CA ALA A 64 -6.31 -1.94 -12.04
C ALA A 64 -7.73 -1.40 -11.73
N LEU A 65 -8.01 -1.06 -10.47
CA LEU A 65 -9.27 -0.41 -10.09
C LEU A 65 -9.29 1.05 -10.57
N PRO A 66 -10.45 1.54 -11.06
CA PRO A 66 -10.57 2.91 -11.54
C PRO A 66 -10.38 3.93 -10.41
N LYS A 67 -9.94 5.14 -10.75
CA LYS A 67 -9.71 6.26 -9.83
C LYS A 67 -8.83 5.89 -8.63
N THR A 68 -7.77 5.14 -8.87
CA THR A 68 -6.76 4.79 -7.86
C THR A 68 -5.40 5.38 -8.21
N GLY A 69 -4.57 5.58 -7.18
CA GLY A 69 -3.20 6.05 -7.31
C GLY A 69 -2.30 5.46 -6.24
N MET A 70 -0.99 5.49 -6.47
CA MET A 70 -0.01 4.96 -5.53
C MET A 70 1.23 5.85 -5.48
N ALA A 71 1.60 6.27 -4.27
CA ALA A 71 2.88 6.91 -4.01
C ALA A 71 3.97 5.84 -3.83
N ILE A 72 4.99 5.86 -4.67
CA ILE A 72 6.12 4.92 -4.58
C ILE A 72 7.13 5.45 -3.58
N THR A 73 7.50 4.65 -2.61
CA THR A 73 8.40 5.04 -1.51
C THR A 73 9.52 4.02 -1.27
N ILE A 74 9.85 3.19 -2.27
CA ILE A 74 10.87 2.14 -2.16
C ILE A 74 12.26 2.68 -1.83
N ASP A 75 12.56 3.89 -2.22
CA ASP A 75 13.82 4.63 -1.97
C ASP A 75 13.81 5.43 -0.66
N LEU A 76 12.69 5.43 0.06
CA LEU A 76 12.54 6.08 1.36
C LEU A 76 12.61 5.05 2.49
N GLY A 77 12.83 5.55 3.70
CA GLY A 77 12.90 4.72 4.90
C GLY A 77 14.30 4.18 5.19
N ASP A 78 14.37 3.32 6.16
CA ASP A 78 15.59 2.67 6.65
C ASP A 78 15.42 1.15 6.57
N ALA A 79 16.42 0.47 6.02
CA ALA A 79 16.40 -0.99 5.90
C ALA A 79 16.23 -1.72 7.26
N LYS A 80 16.56 -1.06 8.36
CA LYS A 80 16.49 -1.61 9.74
C LYS A 80 15.33 -1.07 10.56
N ASP A 81 14.59 -0.06 10.06
CA ASP A 81 13.46 0.53 10.76
C ASP A 81 12.20 0.47 9.88
N ILE A 82 11.21 -0.30 10.33
CA ILE A 82 9.93 -0.44 9.62
C ILE A 82 9.14 0.86 9.53
N HIS A 83 9.47 1.86 10.38
CA HIS A 83 8.79 3.14 10.45
C HIS A 83 9.63 4.25 9.82
N PRO A 84 9.41 4.60 8.54
CA PRO A 84 10.13 5.69 7.90
C PRO A 84 9.94 7.00 8.66
N LYS A 85 11.04 7.64 9.05
CA LYS A 85 11.01 8.91 9.78
C LYS A 85 10.72 10.10 8.87
N ASN A 86 11.11 10.02 7.60
CA ASN A 86 10.93 11.08 6.60
C ASN A 86 9.50 11.06 6.02
N LYS A 87 8.54 11.49 6.81
CA LYS A 87 7.13 11.58 6.38
C LYS A 87 6.86 12.72 5.41
N GLN A 88 7.72 13.75 5.37
CA GLN A 88 7.57 14.87 4.46
C GLN A 88 7.72 14.44 3.00
N ASP A 89 8.72 13.63 2.68
CA ASP A 89 8.92 13.15 1.31
C ASP A 89 7.88 12.11 0.91
N VAL A 90 7.39 11.30 1.85
CA VAL A 90 6.21 10.44 1.61
C VAL A 90 5.00 11.28 1.21
N GLY A 91 4.74 12.37 1.93
CA GLY A 91 3.59 13.25 1.68
C GLY A 91 3.70 14.11 0.41
N LYS A 92 4.89 14.26 -0.16
CA LYS A 92 5.10 15.01 -1.43
C LYS A 92 4.86 14.17 -2.68
N ARG A 93 4.81 12.86 -2.57
CA ARG A 93 4.65 11.91 -3.68
C ARG A 93 3.22 11.53 -3.90
#